data_d0a9dd335f427cdb284875912a93f347
#
_entry.id   d0a9dd335f427cdb284875912a93f347
#
_cell.length_a   1.000
_cell.length_b   1.000
_cell.length_c   1.000
_cell.angle_alpha   90.00
_cell.angle_beta   90.00
_cell.angle_gamma   90.00
#
_symmetry.space_group_name_H-M   'P 1'
#
loop_
_entity.id
_entity.type
_entity.pdbx_description
1 polymer ?
#
loop_
_entity_poly.entity_id
_entity_poly.type
_entity_poly.pdbx_seq_one_letter_code
_entity_poly.pdbx_strand_id
1 'polypeptide(L)'
;MSATRAVTVDGISWPVTGAQVAVIEGNRVLVQLRPWLPGWELPGGHCEPDEEPQLTAARETFEETGYRIRIRGLVGVYTWSGLRSAGDVLYLGTIEGGRPRRSIEAWAVRMVDLEHLPRTLFPWYHQRLRDAFASASGAAPVHRVQTVTMHHVLSFGSSWMRTPVDALRQRRRR
;
A
#
# COMPACT_ATOMS: atom_id res chain seq x y z
N MET A 1 -20.73 -15.99 -3.50
CA MET A 1 -20.11 -15.00 -4.41
C MET A 1 -19.89 -13.75 -3.60
N SER A 2 -18.65 -13.36 -3.33
CA SER A 2 -18.35 -12.14 -2.56
C SER A 2 -18.79 -10.93 -3.38
N ALA A 3 -19.58 -10.04 -2.78
CA ALA A 3 -20.00 -8.81 -3.43
C ALA A 3 -18.77 -7.93 -3.66
N THR A 4 -18.40 -7.73 -4.93
CA THR A 4 -17.31 -6.84 -5.30
C THR A 4 -17.79 -5.41 -5.08
N ARG A 5 -17.13 -4.67 -4.18
CA ARG A 5 -17.41 -3.24 -3.97
C ARG A 5 -16.94 -2.43 -5.17
N ALA A 6 -17.56 -1.29 -5.40
CA ALA A 6 -17.17 -0.38 -6.46
C ALA A 6 -16.80 0.99 -5.89
N VAL A 7 -15.75 1.59 -6.44
CA VAL A 7 -15.31 2.94 -6.11
C VAL A 7 -15.38 3.80 -7.37
N THR A 8 -15.96 4.98 -7.25
CA THR A 8 -16.16 5.88 -8.40
C THR A 8 -15.00 6.86 -8.50
N VAL A 9 -14.42 6.94 -9.71
CA VAL A 9 -13.42 7.93 -10.11
C VAL A 9 -13.84 8.50 -11.45
N ASP A 10 -13.89 9.82 -11.59
CA ASP A 10 -14.31 10.53 -12.81
C ASP A 10 -15.68 10.08 -13.35
N GLY A 11 -16.64 9.80 -12.45
CA GLY A 11 -17.98 9.32 -12.81
C GLY A 11 -18.07 7.85 -13.23
N ILE A 12 -16.96 7.10 -13.24
CA ILE A 12 -16.91 5.68 -13.59
C ILE A 12 -16.72 4.85 -12.32
N SER A 13 -17.57 3.84 -12.13
CA SER A 13 -17.49 2.91 -11.00
C SER A 13 -16.60 1.72 -11.33
N TRP A 14 -15.55 1.54 -10.53
CA TRP A 14 -14.55 0.50 -10.68
C TRP A 14 -14.70 -0.57 -9.60
N PRO A 15 -14.77 -1.84 -9.95
CA PRO A 15 -14.81 -2.92 -8.97
C PRO A 15 -13.48 -3.03 -8.24
N VAL A 16 -13.53 -3.12 -6.92
CA VAL A 16 -12.34 -3.25 -6.05
C VAL A 16 -12.48 -4.45 -5.12
N THR A 17 -11.39 -5.13 -4.88
CA THR A 17 -11.30 -6.28 -3.96
C THR A 17 -10.29 -6.07 -2.85
N GLY A 18 -9.45 -5.04 -2.96
CA GLY A 18 -8.47 -4.67 -1.96
C GLY A 18 -8.47 -3.17 -1.68
N ALA A 19 -8.11 -2.81 -0.46
CA ALA A 19 -8.00 -1.44 -0.02
C ALA A 19 -6.69 -1.20 0.73
N GLN A 20 -6.01 -0.11 0.40
CA GLN A 20 -4.72 0.28 0.95
C GLN A 20 -4.75 1.74 1.39
N VAL A 21 -3.78 2.12 2.21
CA VAL A 21 -3.61 3.50 2.63
C VAL A 21 -2.17 3.97 2.48
N ALA A 22 -2.01 5.17 1.92
CA ALA A 22 -0.77 5.93 2.01
C ALA A 22 -0.88 6.87 3.23
N VAL A 23 -0.25 6.49 4.33
CA VAL A 23 -0.16 7.32 5.53
C VAL A 23 1.06 8.21 5.38
N ILE A 24 0.83 9.51 5.19
CA ILE A 24 1.88 10.49 4.88
C ILE A 24 2.02 11.47 6.04
N GLU A 25 3.27 11.68 6.51
CA GLU A 25 3.66 12.69 7.47
C GLU A 25 4.86 13.50 6.92
N GLY A 26 4.60 14.70 6.47
CA GLY A 26 5.61 15.51 5.79
C GLY A 26 6.11 14.82 4.52
N ASN A 27 7.41 14.56 4.44
CA ASN A 27 8.05 13.84 3.32
C ASN A 27 8.18 12.33 3.57
N ARG A 28 7.49 11.76 4.58
CA ARG A 28 7.60 10.35 4.95
C ARG A 28 6.30 9.62 4.74
N VAL A 29 6.40 8.35 4.40
CA VAL A 29 5.28 7.44 4.22
C VAL A 29 5.46 6.17 5.06
N LEU A 30 4.34 5.66 5.59
CA LEU A 30 4.30 4.41 6.31
C LEU A 30 4.41 3.24 5.33
N VAL A 31 5.36 2.36 5.59
CA VAL A 31 5.54 1.12 4.83
C VAL A 31 5.73 -0.06 5.78
N GLN A 32 5.37 -1.24 5.32
CA GLN A 32 5.57 -2.49 6.03
C GLN A 32 6.35 -3.50 5.20
N LEU A 33 7.03 -4.42 5.87
CA LEU A 33 7.76 -5.52 5.26
C LEU A 33 6.94 -6.80 5.37
N ARG A 34 6.47 -7.33 4.24
CA ARG A 34 5.76 -8.62 4.16
C ARG A 34 6.65 -9.81 4.50
N PRO A 35 6.13 -10.83 5.24
CA PRO A 35 6.90 -12.03 5.57
C PRO A 35 6.99 -13.05 4.44
N TRP A 36 5.87 -13.35 3.78
CA TRP A 36 5.75 -14.49 2.86
C TRP A 36 6.31 -14.23 1.46
N LEU A 37 6.33 -12.98 1.04
CA LEU A 37 6.95 -12.51 -0.18
C LEU A 37 7.74 -11.25 0.20
N PRO A 38 8.98 -11.40 0.70
CA PRO A 38 9.68 -10.30 1.34
C PRO A 38 9.85 -9.10 0.42
N GLY A 39 9.08 -8.08 0.68
CA GLY A 39 9.10 -6.80 -0.01
C GLY A 39 8.38 -5.75 0.82
N TRP A 40 8.77 -4.50 0.65
CA TRP A 40 8.10 -3.39 1.28
C TRP A 40 6.86 -3.00 0.49
N GLU A 41 5.81 -2.64 1.21
CA GLU A 41 4.53 -2.24 0.64
C GLU A 41 3.82 -1.20 1.49
N LEU A 42 2.74 -0.63 0.96
CA LEU A 42 1.78 0.13 1.74
C LEU A 42 0.88 -0.82 2.53
N PRO A 43 0.47 -0.46 3.76
CA PRO A 43 -0.48 -1.26 4.52
C PRO A 43 -1.85 -1.34 3.84
N GLY A 44 -2.52 -2.47 4.02
CA GLY A 44 -3.84 -2.77 3.49
C GLY A 44 -4.00 -4.22 3.06
N GLY A 45 -5.24 -4.59 2.75
CA GLY A 45 -5.59 -5.97 2.47
C GLY A 45 -6.86 -6.13 1.66
N HIS A 46 -7.44 -7.33 1.72
CA HIS A 46 -8.66 -7.66 1.02
C HIS A 46 -9.89 -7.15 1.77
N CYS A 47 -10.86 -6.61 1.02
CA CYS A 47 -12.15 -6.26 1.57
C CYS A 47 -12.91 -7.52 1.95
N GLU A 48 -13.41 -7.58 3.18
CA GLU A 48 -14.34 -8.61 3.61
C GLU A 48 -15.70 -8.45 2.91
N PRO A 49 -16.53 -9.51 2.86
CA PRO A 49 -17.88 -9.38 2.37
C PRO A 49 -18.63 -8.26 3.12
N ASP A 50 -19.24 -7.36 2.37
CA ASP A 50 -20.00 -6.22 2.88
C ASP A 50 -19.20 -5.14 3.64
N GLU A 51 -17.88 -5.24 3.70
CA GLU A 51 -17.00 -4.22 4.28
C GLU A 51 -16.76 -3.07 3.28
N GLU A 52 -16.92 -1.84 3.73
CA GLU A 52 -16.57 -0.68 2.92
C GLU A 52 -15.03 -0.57 2.78
N PRO A 53 -14.50 -0.28 1.57
CA PRO A 53 -13.05 -0.26 1.35
C PRO A 53 -12.27 0.68 2.27
N GLN A 54 -12.87 1.78 2.72
CA GLN A 54 -12.25 2.68 3.70
C GLN A 54 -12.07 2.02 5.06
N LEU A 55 -13.05 1.22 5.49
CA LEU A 55 -12.97 0.47 6.76
C LEU A 55 -11.93 -0.64 6.66
N THR A 56 -11.90 -1.35 5.53
CA THR A 56 -10.83 -2.33 5.23
C THR A 56 -9.45 -1.70 5.36
N ALA A 57 -9.20 -0.57 4.69
CA ALA A 57 -7.91 0.11 4.73
C ALA A 57 -7.49 0.49 6.15
N ALA A 58 -8.45 0.95 6.98
CA ALA A 58 -8.19 1.32 8.37
C ALA A 58 -7.95 0.10 9.25
N ARG A 59 -8.75 -0.95 9.14
CA ARG A 59 -8.64 -2.21 9.89
C ARG A 59 -7.31 -2.89 9.61
N GLU A 60 -7.01 -3.14 8.34
CA GLU A 60 -5.78 -3.79 7.91
C GLU A 60 -4.53 -3.01 8.37
N THR A 61 -4.55 -1.68 8.23
CA THR A 61 -3.45 -0.86 8.73
C THR A 61 -3.22 -1.05 10.22
N PHE A 62 -4.30 -1.09 11.02
CA PHE A 62 -4.18 -1.32 12.45
C PHE A 62 -3.65 -2.73 12.78
N GLU A 63 -4.18 -3.76 12.11
CA GLU A 63 -3.79 -5.16 12.30
C GLU A 63 -2.33 -5.39 11.94
N GLU A 64 -1.89 -4.87 10.81
CA GLU A 64 -0.53 -5.04 10.29
C GLU A 64 0.50 -4.16 11.00
N THR A 65 0.16 -2.90 11.30
CA THR A 65 1.14 -1.90 11.73
C THR A 65 1.00 -1.46 13.19
N GLY A 66 -0.18 -1.64 13.80
CA GLY A 66 -0.52 -1.15 15.13
C GLY A 66 -0.91 0.33 15.17
N TYR A 67 -0.92 1.04 14.06
CA TYR A 67 -1.38 2.41 13.97
C TYR A 67 -2.88 2.50 13.68
N ARG A 68 -3.59 3.32 14.45
CA ARG A 68 -4.94 3.78 14.10
C ARG A 68 -4.81 4.98 13.19
N ILE A 69 -5.52 4.94 12.09
CA ILE A 69 -5.47 5.99 11.07
C ILE A 69 -6.84 6.62 10.83
N ARG A 70 -6.83 7.86 10.39
CA ARG A 70 -7.98 8.53 9.80
C ARG A 70 -7.79 8.61 8.29
N ILE A 71 -8.78 8.13 7.53
CA ILE A 71 -8.84 8.33 6.09
C ILE A 71 -9.13 9.81 5.81
N ARG A 72 -8.35 10.40 4.90
CA ARG A 72 -8.43 11.82 4.52
C ARG A 72 -9.08 12.01 3.17
N GLY A 73 -8.94 11.04 2.27
CA GLY A 73 -9.51 11.11 0.94
C GLY A 73 -9.15 9.93 0.08
N LEU A 74 -9.78 9.86 -1.08
CA LEU A 74 -9.48 8.89 -2.13
C LEU A 74 -8.27 9.39 -2.93
N VAL A 75 -7.26 8.53 -3.10
CA VAL A 75 -6.13 8.78 -4.01
C VAL A 75 -6.45 8.24 -5.40
N GLY A 76 -6.97 7.02 -5.48
CA GLY A 76 -7.33 6.44 -6.77
C GLY A 76 -7.66 4.97 -6.72
N VAL A 77 -8.04 4.46 -7.90
CA VAL A 77 -8.28 3.05 -8.16
C VAL A 77 -7.19 2.53 -9.10
N TYR A 78 -6.63 1.37 -8.78
CA TYR A 78 -5.55 0.73 -9.52
C TYR A 78 -6.01 -0.65 -9.97
N THR A 79 -6.29 -0.78 -11.25
CA THR A 79 -6.68 -2.06 -11.86
C THR A 79 -5.47 -2.76 -12.48
N TRP A 80 -5.53 -4.08 -12.56
CA TRP A 80 -4.45 -4.87 -13.13
C TRP A 80 -4.82 -5.33 -14.53
N SER A 81 -3.89 -5.23 -15.47
CA SER A 81 -4.03 -5.86 -16.78
C SER A 81 -3.33 -7.23 -16.81
N GLY A 82 -3.97 -8.22 -17.40
CA GLY A 82 -3.44 -9.55 -17.69
C GLY A 82 -3.78 -10.62 -16.64
N LEU A 83 -3.14 -10.65 -15.49
CA LEU A 83 -3.28 -11.76 -14.54
C LEU A 83 -4.37 -11.59 -13.48
N ARG A 84 -4.92 -10.41 -13.33
CA ARG A 84 -5.90 -10.07 -12.31
C ARG A 84 -6.94 -9.11 -12.86
N SER A 85 -8.21 -9.44 -12.74
CA SER A 85 -9.33 -8.59 -13.16
C SER A 85 -9.86 -7.67 -12.05
N ALA A 86 -9.25 -7.72 -10.87
CA ALA A 86 -9.68 -6.95 -9.71
C ALA A 86 -8.84 -5.68 -9.52
N GLY A 87 -9.47 -4.63 -9.00
CA GLY A 87 -8.82 -3.38 -8.63
C GLY A 87 -8.51 -3.30 -7.14
N ASP A 88 -7.50 -2.52 -6.81
CA ASP A 88 -7.24 -2.04 -5.45
C ASP A 88 -7.58 -0.56 -5.38
N VAL A 89 -8.17 -0.13 -4.27
CA VAL A 89 -8.33 1.29 -3.98
C VAL A 89 -7.23 1.76 -3.03
N LEU A 90 -6.71 2.96 -3.27
CA LEU A 90 -5.76 3.62 -2.39
C LEU A 90 -6.39 4.87 -1.77
N TYR A 91 -6.27 4.98 -0.46
CA TYR A 91 -6.66 6.15 0.29
C TYR A 91 -5.44 6.91 0.82
N LEU A 92 -5.63 8.20 1.06
CA LEU A 92 -4.72 9.02 1.86
C LEU A 92 -5.15 8.95 3.31
N GLY A 93 -4.22 8.77 4.23
CA GLY A 93 -4.48 8.69 5.66
C GLY A 93 -3.49 9.44 6.51
N THR A 94 -3.88 9.68 7.77
CA THR A 94 -3.03 10.26 8.83
C THR A 94 -3.10 9.41 10.08
N ILE A 95 -2.01 9.34 10.86
CA ILE A 95 -1.99 8.64 12.15
C ILE A 95 -2.81 9.44 13.16
N GLU A 96 -3.75 8.75 13.84
CA GLU A 96 -4.50 9.30 14.97
C GLU A 96 -4.02 8.75 16.31
N GLY A 97 -3.28 7.64 16.29
CA GLY A 97 -2.80 7.01 17.50
C GLY A 97 -2.26 5.62 17.28
N GLY A 98 -1.98 4.92 18.37
CA GLY A 98 -1.31 3.62 18.32
C GLY A 98 0.21 3.78 18.33
N ARG A 99 0.89 2.67 18.15
CA ARG A 99 2.35 2.59 18.06
C ARG A 99 2.74 1.45 17.13
N PRO A 100 3.90 1.55 16.45
CA PRO A 100 4.30 0.51 15.53
C PRO A 100 4.50 -0.81 16.28
N ARG A 101 3.90 -1.87 15.74
CA ARG A 101 4.09 -3.23 16.23
C ARG A 101 4.35 -4.16 15.07
N ARG A 102 5.07 -5.22 15.33
CA ARG A 102 5.19 -6.33 14.37
C ARG A 102 3.97 -7.23 14.50
N SER A 103 3.56 -7.80 13.40
CA SER A 103 2.52 -8.83 13.34
C SER A 103 3.04 -10.05 12.59
N ILE A 104 2.22 -11.07 12.50
CA ILE A 104 2.52 -12.24 11.64
C ILE A 104 2.49 -11.85 10.16
N GLU A 105 1.84 -10.75 9.81
CA GLU A 105 1.67 -10.21 8.46
C GLU A 105 2.64 -9.08 8.14
N ALA A 106 3.30 -8.49 9.16
CA ALA A 106 4.30 -7.44 8.99
C ALA A 106 5.52 -7.63 9.90
N TRP A 107 6.65 -8.03 9.32
CA TRP A 107 7.91 -8.21 10.04
C TRP A 107 8.58 -6.91 10.46
N ALA A 108 8.32 -5.84 9.76
CA ALA A 108 8.79 -4.51 10.10
C ALA A 108 7.80 -3.46 9.63
N VAL A 109 7.67 -2.39 10.40
CA VAL A 109 6.83 -1.22 10.13
C VAL A 109 7.71 0.01 10.26
N ARG A 110 7.68 0.92 9.28
CA ARG A 110 8.54 2.11 9.25
C ARG A 110 7.88 3.29 8.56
N MET A 111 8.19 4.49 9.07
CA MET A 111 8.07 5.74 8.32
C MET A 111 9.36 5.95 7.54
N VAL A 112 9.28 6.00 6.21
CA VAL A 112 10.45 6.16 5.32
C VAL A 112 10.33 7.42 4.50
N ASP A 113 11.47 8.08 4.25
CA ASP A 113 11.50 9.25 3.37
C ASP A 113 11.28 8.83 1.92
N LEU A 114 10.58 9.66 1.16
CA LEU A 114 10.36 9.46 -0.27
C LEU A 114 11.65 9.36 -1.08
N GLU A 115 12.65 10.11 -0.69
CA GLU A 115 13.97 10.10 -1.36
C GLU A 115 14.78 8.84 -1.02
N HIS A 116 14.38 8.12 0.04
CA HIS A 116 15.08 6.96 0.56
C HIS A 116 14.18 5.73 0.67
N LEU A 117 13.31 5.53 -0.30
CA LEU A 117 12.44 4.35 -0.36
C LEU A 117 13.27 3.06 -0.35
N PRO A 118 12.80 2.00 0.34
CA PRO A 118 13.48 0.72 0.34
C PRO A 118 13.63 0.17 -1.08
N ARG A 119 14.83 -0.33 -1.42
CA ARG A 119 15.11 -0.91 -2.75
C ARG A 119 14.21 -2.10 -3.10
N THR A 120 13.66 -2.76 -2.08
CA THR A 120 12.73 -3.88 -2.21
C THR A 120 11.27 -3.46 -2.02
N LEU A 121 10.96 -2.16 -2.17
CA LEU A 121 9.58 -1.70 -2.35
C LEU A 121 9.06 -2.26 -3.67
N PHE A 122 7.88 -2.88 -3.64
CA PHE A 122 7.30 -3.44 -4.85
C PHE A 122 7.11 -2.36 -5.92
N PRO A 123 7.48 -2.63 -7.19
CA PRO A 123 7.57 -1.61 -8.23
C PRO A 123 6.30 -0.79 -8.48
N TRP A 124 5.14 -1.40 -8.34
CA TRP A 124 3.86 -0.72 -8.55
C TRP A 124 3.55 0.35 -7.49
N TYR A 125 4.17 0.28 -6.30
CA TYR A 125 3.96 1.31 -5.28
C TYR A 125 4.64 2.64 -5.61
N HIS A 126 5.64 2.68 -6.45
CA HIS A 126 6.26 3.95 -6.86
C HIS A 126 5.25 4.87 -7.55
N GLN A 127 4.36 4.33 -8.41
CA GLN A 127 3.30 5.14 -9.02
C GLN A 127 2.24 5.53 -8.00
N ARG A 128 1.81 4.57 -7.16
CA ARG A 128 0.81 4.82 -6.11
C ARG A 128 1.28 5.90 -5.13
N LEU A 129 2.55 5.93 -4.78
CA LEU A 129 3.14 6.96 -3.92
C LEU A 129 3.15 8.34 -4.59
N ARG A 130 3.55 8.42 -5.86
CA ARG A 130 3.46 9.70 -6.60
C ARG A 130 2.04 10.25 -6.61
N ASP A 131 1.05 9.42 -6.90
CA ASP A 131 -0.35 9.81 -6.91
C ASP A 131 -0.83 10.22 -5.49
N ALA A 132 -0.38 9.51 -4.43
CA ALA A 132 -0.72 9.84 -3.05
C ALA A 132 -0.15 11.20 -2.61
N PHE A 133 1.08 11.52 -3.00
CA PHE A 133 1.68 12.83 -2.70
C PHE A 133 1.03 13.95 -3.51
N ALA A 134 0.67 13.70 -4.76
CA ALA A 134 -0.12 14.64 -5.55
C ALA A 134 -1.50 14.87 -4.92
N SER A 135 -2.18 13.82 -4.45
CA SER A 135 -3.45 13.90 -3.74
C SER A 135 -3.33 14.68 -2.42
N ALA A 136 -2.24 14.48 -1.67
CA ALA A 136 -1.95 15.25 -0.45
C ALA A 136 -1.79 16.76 -0.74
N SER A 137 -1.42 17.12 -1.98
CA SER A 137 -1.31 18.49 -2.48
C SER A 137 -2.58 18.97 -3.18
N GLY A 138 -3.68 18.23 -3.12
CA GLY A 138 -4.98 18.61 -3.66
C GLY A 138 -5.30 18.09 -5.07
N ALA A 139 -4.51 17.16 -5.62
CA ALA A 139 -4.86 16.54 -6.90
C ALA A 139 -6.12 15.68 -6.79
N ALA A 140 -6.92 15.66 -7.86
CA ALA A 140 -8.09 14.80 -7.96
C ALA A 140 -7.72 13.31 -7.96
N PRO A 141 -8.64 12.42 -7.50
CA PRO A 141 -8.45 10.99 -7.56
C PRO A 141 -8.22 10.50 -8.99
N VAL A 142 -7.43 9.45 -9.14
CA VAL A 142 -7.05 8.90 -10.46
C VAL A 142 -7.48 7.44 -10.62
N HIS A 143 -7.72 7.03 -11.86
CA HIS A 143 -7.72 5.61 -12.22
C HIS A 143 -6.44 5.27 -12.98
N ARG A 144 -5.79 4.16 -12.60
CA ARG A 144 -4.56 3.65 -13.24
C ARG A 144 -4.71 2.18 -13.58
N VAL A 145 -4.27 1.83 -14.77
CA VAL A 145 -4.06 0.42 -15.15
C VAL A 145 -2.60 0.07 -14.89
N GLN A 146 -2.37 -0.89 -14.00
CA GLN A 146 -1.03 -1.40 -13.69
C GLN A 146 -0.82 -2.74 -14.41
N THR A 147 0.35 -2.92 -15.02
CA THR A 147 0.69 -4.15 -15.71
C THR A 147 1.80 -4.88 -14.98
N VAL A 148 1.57 -6.15 -14.64
CA VAL A 148 2.65 -7.01 -14.14
C VAL A 148 3.44 -7.51 -15.35
N THR A 149 4.68 -7.06 -15.46
CA THR A 149 5.61 -7.48 -16.53
C THR A 149 6.56 -8.58 -16.01
N MET A 150 7.17 -9.32 -16.94
CA MET A 150 8.27 -10.26 -16.59
C MET A 150 9.42 -9.58 -15.84
N HIS A 151 9.67 -8.30 -16.14
CA HIS A 151 10.64 -7.51 -15.38
C HIS A 151 10.28 -7.39 -13.89
N HIS A 152 9.01 -7.19 -13.56
CA HIS A 152 8.53 -7.19 -12.18
C HIS A 152 8.74 -8.56 -11.52
N VAL A 153 8.44 -9.65 -12.21
CA VAL A 153 8.62 -11.02 -11.72
C VAL A 153 10.10 -11.31 -11.43
N LEU A 154 11.00 -10.93 -12.34
CA LEU A 154 12.46 -11.11 -12.17
C LEU A 154 13.01 -10.21 -11.04
N SER A 155 12.48 -8.99 -10.90
CA SER A 155 12.83 -8.09 -9.79
C SER A 155 12.44 -8.66 -8.44
N PHE A 156 11.34 -9.41 -8.36
CA PHE A 156 10.93 -10.13 -7.18
C PHE A 156 11.97 -11.17 -6.74
N GLY A 157 12.46 -11.99 -7.64
CA GLY A 157 13.48 -13.00 -7.34
C GLY A 157 14.76 -12.38 -6.78
N SER A 158 15.20 -11.26 -7.35
CA SER A 158 16.39 -10.54 -6.85
C SER A 158 16.14 -9.81 -5.52
N SER A 159 14.92 -9.31 -5.29
CA SER A 159 14.50 -8.71 -4.02
C SER A 159 14.46 -9.73 -2.90
N TRP A 160 13.98 -10.93 -3.18
CA TRP A 160 13.86 -12.00 -2.20
C TRP A 160 15.21 -12.37 -1.56
N MET A 161 16.28 -12.40 -2.37
CA MET A 161 17.63 -12.66 -1.88
C MET A 161 18.25 -11.49 -1.07
N ARG A 162 17.79 -10.25 -1.27
CA ARG A 162 18.36 -9.04 -0.66
C ARG A 162 17.63 -8.56 0.59
N THR A 163 16.36 -8.88 0.74
CA THR A 163 15.52 -8.39 1.85
C THR A 163 16.07 -8.70 3.25
N PRO A 164 16.59 -9.91 3.56
CA PRO A 164 17.19 -10.18 4.87
C PRO A 164 18.41 -9.30 5.16
N VAL A 165 19.22 -9.01 4.14
CA VAL A 165 20.44 -8.20 4.27
C VAL A 165 20.08 -6.73 4.50
N ASP A 166 19.08 -6.19 3.80
CA ASP A 166 18.63 -4.82 3.97
C ASP A 166 17.94 -4.60 5.32
N ALA A 167 17.18 -5.56 5.80
CA ALA A 167 16.60 -5.53 7.14
C ALA A 167 17.67 -5.49 8.25
N LEU A 168 18.79 -6.21 8.06
CA LEU A 168 19.93 -6.24 9.00
C LEU A 168 20.77 -4.95 8.92
N ARG A 169 21.05 -4.43 7.73
CA ARG A 169 21.84 -3.20 7.54
C ARG A 169 21.16 -1.97 8.15
N GLN A 170 19.84 -1.89 8.08
CA GLN A 170 19.10 -0.77 8.66
C GLN A 170 19.02 -0.82 10.20
N ARG A 171 19.30 -1.99 10.84
CA ARG A 171 19.47 -2.07 12.31
C ARG A 171 20.75 -1.40 12.81
N ARG A 172 21.80 -1.29 12.01
CA ARG A 172 23.10 -0.73 12.39
C ARG A 172 23.21 0.80 12.22
N ARG A 173 22.17 1.46 11.68
CA ARG A 173 22.14 2.92 11.47
C ARG A 173 21.24 3.66 12.47
N ARG A 174 20.95 3.03 13.60
CA ARG A 174 20.27 3.65 14.77
C ARG A 174 21.26 3.83 15.90
#